data_a9cf1a10d0b5f713f50fe256ba587869
#
_entry.id   a9cf1a10d0b5f713f50fe256ba587869
#
_cell.length_a   1.000
_cell.length_b   1.000
_cell.length_c   1.000
_cell.angle_alpha   90.00
_cell.angle_beta   90.00
_cell.angle_gamma   90.00
#
_symmetry.space_group_name_H-M   'P 1'
#
loop_
_entity.id
_entity.type
_entity.pdbx_description
1 polymer ?
#
loop_
_entity_poly.entity_id
_entity_poly.type
_entity_poly.pdbx_seq_one_letter_code
_entity_poly.pdbx_strand_id
1 'polypeptide(L)'
;VLGSKTDITPKSSKPEVIKKVKENTKDVTATGQTFAGKDNYDVGTSYNDVADYCIGDAVPFKLYGTMPDTIDDYSKYKYVFHDTLSKQFDAPAEGNVSVKIDGTDAVGATVSVDSTTNEITVTFNDIKAENKITKSSIVTVEYNAVLNSSAVIGLNGQENKVYLTYSNNPNWTGTGTETPDDKGKTPEDKVIVFTYELDTTKVDGCLLYTSPS
;
A
#
# COMPACT_ATOMS: atom_id res chain seq x y z
N VAL A 1 16.33 35.23 32.70
CA VAL A 1 16.87 34.07 31.99
C VAL A 1 15.77 33.55 31.09
N LEU A 2 15.87 33.82 29.77
CA LEU A 2 14.94 33.27 28.80
C LEU A 2 15.29 31.78 28.60
N GLY A 3 14.40 30.91 29.01
CA GLY A 3 14.49 29.49 28.69
C GLY A 3 14.40 29.29 27.20
N SER A 4 15.39 28.61 26.61
CA SER A 4 15.33 28.17 25.23
C SER A 4 14.10 27.26 25.06
N LYS A 5 13.22 27.59 24.11
CA LYS A 5 12.19 26.65 23.66
C LYS A 5 12.90 25.41 23.14
N THR A 6 12.79 24.31 23.86
CA THR A 6 13.14 23.02 23.34
C THR A 6 11.93 22.57 22.54
N ASP A 7 12.00 22.63 21.22
CA ASP A 7 11.01 22.02 20.36
C ASP A 7 11.13 20.51 20.54
N ILE A 8 10.22 19.94 21.32
CA ILE A 8 10.09 18.49 21.46
C ILE A 8 9.31 18.04 20.23
N THR A 9 10.01 17.55 19.22
CA THR A 9 9.39 16.81 18.12
C THR A 9 9.05 15.43 18.66
N PRO A 10 7.76 15.07 18.79
CA PRO A 10 7.40 13.72 19.22
C PRO A 10 7.98 12.72 18.21
N LYS A 11 8.77 11.75 18.66
CA LYS A 11 9.20 10.65 17.82
C LYS A 11 7.98 9.82 17.45
N SER A 12 7.80 9.52 16.16
CA SER A 12 6.77 8.58 15.73
C SER A 12 7.19 7.18 16.16
N SER A 13 6.53 6.64 17.18
CA SER A 13 6.77 5.27 17.67
C SER A 13 6.04 4.20 16.85
N LYS A 14 5.30 4.60 15.79
CA LYS A 14 4.46 3.74 14.97
C LYS A 14 4.79 3.92 13.50
N PRO A 15 4.77 2.84 12.71
CA PRO A 15 4.80 2.95 11.27
C PRO A 15 3.50 3.55 10.73
N GLU A 16 3.56 4.06 9.51
CA GLU A 16 2.41 4.52 8.74
C GLU A 16 2.30 3.70 7.45
N VAL A 17 1.10 3.61 6.90
CA VAL A 17 0.84 2.99 5.60
C VAL A 17 0.04 3.94 4.73
N ILE A 18 0.40 3.99 3.46
CA ILE A 18 -0.34 4.72 2.41
C ILE A 18 -0.56 3.77 1.24
N LYS A 19 -1.76 3.86 0.66
CA LYS A 19 -2.13 3.16 -0.56
C LYS A 19 -2.48 4.15 -1.65
N LYS A 20 -2.05 3.84 -2.88
CA LYS A 20 -2.36 4.63 -4.06
C LYS A 20 -2.75 3.74 -5.22
N VAL A 21 -3.55 4.28 -6.12
CA VAL A 21 -3.92 3.71 -7.40
C VAL A 21 -3.41 4.61 -8.51
N LYS A 22 -2.88 4.02 -9.58
CA LYS A 22 -2.40 4.79 -10.72
C LYS A 22 -3.60 5.28 -11.53
N GLU A 23 -3.58 6.58 -11.89
CA GLU A 23 -4.57 7.15 -12.78
C GLU A 23 -4.40 6.64 -14.21
N ASN A 24 -5.49 6.34 -14.88
CA ASN A 24 -5.51 5.82 -16.26
C ASN A 24 -5.26 6.91 -17.30
N THR A 25 -5.58 8.18 -17.00
CA THR A 25 -5.40 9.28 -17.93
C THR A 25 -3.98 9.84 -17.87
N LYS A 26 -3.45 10.24 -19.06
CA LYS A 26 -2.08 10.77 -19.17
C LYS A 26 -1.95 12.21 -18.65
N ASP A 27 -3.06 12.88 -18.35
CA ASP A 27 -3.11 14.33 -18.11
C ASP A 27 -3.17 14.71 -16.63
N VAL A 28 -3.19 13.73 -15.71
CA VAL A 28 -3.23 14.02 -14.27
C VAL A 28 -1.82 14.16 -13.73
N THR A 29 -1.48 15.38 -13.34
CA THR A 29 -0.28 15.63 -12.54
C THR A 29 -0.62 15.31 -11.08
N ALA A 30 -0.28 14.12 -10.62
CA ALA A 30 -0.37 13.82 -9.21
C ALA A 30 0.63 14.70 -8.45
N THR A 31 0.17 15.35 -7.41
CA THR A 31 1.06 16.00 -6.44
C THR A 31 1.64 14.89 -5.56
N GLY A 32 2.98 14.85 -5.46
CA GLY A 32 3.66 13.95 -4.55
C GLY A 32 3.07 14.05 -3.15
N GLN A 33 2.86 12.91 -2.49
CA GLN A 33 2.47 12.86 -1.10
C GLN A 33 3.69 12.60 -0.24
N THR A 34 3.78 13.31 0.88
CA THR A 34 4.79 13.09 1.90
C THR A 34 4.17 12.37 3.08
N PHE A 35 4.88 11.40 3.65
CA PHE A 35 4.51 10.85 4.95
C PHE A 35 4.73 11.91 6.04
N ALA A 36 3.84 11.96 7.02
CA ALA A 36 3.99 12.87 8.16
C ALA A 36 5.35 12.62 8.86
N GLY A 37 6.17 13.65 8.94
CA GLY A 37 7.51 13.57 9.54
C GLY A 37 8.60 12.90 8.71
N LYS A 38 8.34 12.58 7.44
CA LYS A 38 9.33 12.06 6.50
C LYS A 38 9.47 13.06 5.34
N ASP A 39 10.68 13.58 5.14
CA ASP A 39 10.95 14.55 4.11
C ASP A 39 10.84 13.92 2.70
N ASN A 40 10.05 14.57 1.82
CA ASN A 40 10.08 14.41 0.36
C ASN A 40 9.95 12.96 -0.17
N TYR A 41 9.04 12.16 0.36
CA TYR A 41 8.72 10.89 -0.26
C TYR A 41 7.72 11.12 -1.42
N ASP A 42 8.20 11.00 -2.65
CA ASP A 42 7.38 11.11 -3.85
C ASP A 42 6.78 9.73 -4.19
N VAL A 43 5.46 9.62 -4.12
CA VAL A 43 4.73 8.41 -4.53
C VAL A 43 4.76 8.19 -6.06
N GLY A 44 5.37 9.09 -6.79
CA GLY A 44 5.42 9.10 -8.24
C GLY A 44 4.25 9.84 -8.87
N THR A 45 4.42 10.15 -10.16
CA THR A 45 3.39 10.83 -10.95
C THR A 45 2.23 9.90 -11.27
N SER A 46 1.01 10.44 -11.32
CA SER A 46 -0.23 9.74 -11.67
C SER A 46 -0.72 8.70 -10.65
N TYR A 47 -0.22 8.70 -9.41
CA TYR A 47 -0.76 7.89 -8.32
C TYR A 47 -1.61 8.74 -7.39
N ASN A 48 -2.89 8.37 -7.23
CA ASN A 48 -3.92 9.12 -6.51
C ASN A 48 -4.69 8.22 -5.53
N ASP A 49 -5.64 8.82 -4.81
CA ASP A 49 -6.60 8.08 -3.96
C ASP A 49 -7.78 7.52 -4.74
N VAL A 50 -7.97 8.01 -5.97
CA VAL A 50 -9.04 7.61 -6.88
C VAL A 50 -8.50 7.49 -8.31
N ALA A 51 -9.11 6.59 -9.09
CA ALA A 51 -8.83 6.42 -10.51
C ALA A 51 -10.07 5.89 -11.24
N ASP A 52 -10.09 6.07 -12.55
CA ASP A 52 -11.14 5.56 -13.44
C ASP A 52 -10.59 4.46 -14.34
N TYR A 53 -11.28 3.33 -14.39
CA TYR A 53 -10.89 2.18 -15.20
C TYR A 53 -12.09 1.49 -15.83
N CYS A 54 -11.88 0.86 -16.98
CA CYS A 54 -12.87 0.02 -17.62
C CYS A 54 -12.86 -1.40 -17.05
N ILE A 55 -13.98 -2.10 -17.12
CA ILE A 55 -14.05 -3.53 -16.83
C ILE A 55 -13.09 -4.28 -17.75
N GLY A 56 -12.29 -5.16 -17.19
CA GLY A 56 -11.24 -5.91 -17.88
C GLY A 56 -9.85 -5.27 -17.82
N ASP A 57 -9.75 -4.01 -17.40
CA ASP A 57 -8.46 -3.34 -17.25
C ASP A 57 -7.67 -3.86 -16.05
N ALA A 58 -6.36 -3.89 -16.22
CA ALA A 58 -5.41 -4.14 -15.14
C ALA A 58 -5.11 -2.82 -14.42
N VAL A 59 -5.55 -2.72 -13.18
CA VAL A 59 -5.43 -1.53 -12.32
C VAL A 59 -4.16 -1.62 -11.48
N PRO A 60 -3.17 -0.70 -11.64
CA PRO A 60 -1.96 -0.69 -10.85
C PRO A 60 -2.19 -0.08 -9.47
N PHE A 61 -1.81 -0.82 -8.42
CA PHE A 61 -1.81 -0.36 -7.04
C PHE A 61 -0.40 -0.27 -6.49
N LYS A 62 -0.21 0.64 -5.55
CA LYS A 62 1.06 0.87 -4.88
C LYS A 62 0.84 1.17 -3.41
N LEU A 63 1.54 0.41 -2.56
CA LEU A 63 1.50 0.56 -1.11
C LEU A 63 2.85 1.04 -0.63
N TYR A 64 2.84 1.86 0.40
CA TYR A 64 4.03 2.34 1.08
C TYR A 64 3.88 2.12 2.57
N GLY A 65 4.92 1.60 3.18
CA GLY A 65 5.00 1.46 4.63
C GLY A 65 6.28 2.06 5.17
N THR A 66 6.16 2.88 6.23
CA THR A 66 7.32 3.51 6.89
C THR A 66 7.82 2.68 8.06
N MET A 67 9.04 2.95 8.51
CA MET A 67 9.56 2.43 9.77
C MET A 67 9.30 3.42 10.90
N PRO A 68 9.10 2.94 12.15
CA PRO A 68 9.03 3.83 13.30
C PRO A 68 10.41 4.43 13.61
N ASP A 69 10.43 5.64 14.18
CA ASP A 69 11.68 6.27 14.61
C ASP A 69 12.45 5.47 15.67
N THR A 70 11.74 4.55 16.33
CA THR A 70 12.28 3.66 17.38
C THR A 70 12.68 2.27 16.86
N ILE A 71 12.80 2.07 15.54
CA ILE A 71 13.12 0.77 14.95
C ILE A 71 14.41 0.16 15.52
N ASP A 72 15.37 1.01 15.89
CA ASP A 72 16.66 0.58 16.43
C ASP A 72 16.53 -0.02 17.85
N ASP A 73 15.48 0.29 18.58
CA ASP A 73 15.20 -0.22 19.93
C ASP A 73 14.73 -1.69 19.92
N TYR A 74 14.40 -2.24 18.75
CA TYR A 74 13.93 -3.62 18.59
C TYR A 74 15.07 -4.56 18.19
N SER A 75 15.15 -5.73 18.80
CA SER A 75 16.06 -6.78 18.36
C SER A 75 15.61 -7.43 17.05
N LYS A 76 14.30 -7.66 16.90
CA LYS A 76 13.63 -8.11 15.68
C LYS A 76 12.33 -7.31 15.51
N TYR A 77 11.87 -7.16 14.29
CA TYR A 77 10.65 -6.41 13.99
C TYR A 77 9.81 -7.11 12.95
N LYS A 78 8.71 -7.73 13.38
CA LYS A 78 7.72 -8.31 12.48
C LYS A 78 6.90 -7.20 11.84
N TYR A 79 6.63 -7.31 10.54
CA TYR A 79 5.99 -6.26 9.77
C TYR A 79 5.14 -6.90 8.67
N VAL A 80 3.85 -6.62 8.67
CA VAL A 80 2.90 -7.30 7.78
C VAL A 80 1.95 -6.30 7.15
N PHE A 81 1.89 -6.29 5.82
CA PHE A 81 0.82 -5.63 5.09
C PHE A 81 -0.36 -6.57 4.96
N HIS A 82 -1.54 -6.04 5.21
CA HIS A 82 -2.84 -6.67 4.95
C HIS A 82 -3.60 -5.80 3.97
N ASP A 83 -3.73 -6.27 2.74
CA ASP A 83 -4.33 -5.54 1.64
C ASP A 83 -5.53 -6.29 1.10
N THR A 84 -6.72 -5.70 1.24
CA THR A 84 -7.99 -6.34 0.90
C THR A 84 -8.62 -5.63 -0.29
N LEU A 85 -8.68 -6.33 -1.42
CA LEU A 85 -9.42 -5.89 -2.60
C LEU A 85 -10.90 -6.23 -2.45
N SER A 86 -11.78 -5.34 -2.90
CA SER A 86 -13.18 -5.70 -3.06
C SER A 86 -13.34 -6.81 -4.10
N LYS A 87 -14.43 -7.56 -4.02
CA LYS A 87 -14.73 -8.71 -4.91
C LYS A 87 -14.82 -8.37 -6.41
N GLN A 88 -14.83 -7.09 -6.73
CA GLN A 88 -14.84 -6.57 -8.09
C GLN A 88 -13.45 -6.60 -8.75
N PHE A 89 -12.42 -6.95 -7.99
CA PHE A 89 -11.08 -7.17 -8.52
C PHE A 89 -10.73 -8.66 -8.51
N ASP A 90 -10.04 -9.09 -9.54
CA ASP A 90 -9.32 -10.36 -9.53
C ASP A 90 -7.91 -10.09 -9.01
N ALA A 91 -7.57 -10.68 -7.86
CA ALA A 91 -6.27 -10.50 -7.24
C ALA A 91 -5.14 -11.05 -8.13
N PRO A 92 -3.92 -10.50 -8.04
CA PRO A 92 -2.77 -11.01 -8.78
C PRO A 92 -2.35 -12.39 -8.27
N ALA A 93 -1.58 -13.13 -9.08
CA ALA A 93 -0.79 -14.25 -8.56
C ALA A 93 0.34 -13.71 -7.64
N GLU A 94 0.73 -14.49 -6.64
CA GLU A 94 1.76 -14.12 -5.66
C GLU A 94 3.07 -13.62 -6.32
N GLY A 95 3.51 -14.29 -7.39
CA GLY A 95 4.72 -13.93 -8.14
C GLY A 95 4.62 -12.61 -8.93
N ASN A 96 3.44 -12.01 -9.02
CA ASN A 96 3.20 -10.72 -9.67
C ASN A 96 3.11 -9.56 -8.66
N VAL A 97 3.39 -9.81 -7.40
CA VAL A 97 3.49 -8.78 -6.35
C VAL A 97 4.96 -8.47 -6.13
N SER A 98 5.36 -7.26 -6.47
CA SER A 98 6.73 -6.76 -6.28
C SER A 98 6.86 -6.11 -4.90
N VAL A 99 7.88 -6.49 -4.13
CA VAL A 99 8.16 -5.93 -2.81
C VAL A 99 9.58 -5.38 -2.79
N LYS A 100 9.71 -4.09 -2.46
CA LYS A 100 11.01 -3.39 -2.42
C LYS A 100 11.18 -2.63 -1.12
N ILE A 101 12.43 -2.47 -0.72
CA ILE A 101 12.84 -1.60 0.39
C ILE A 101 13.84 -0.60 -0.17
N ASP A 102 13.52 0.68 -0.06
CA ASP A 102 14.34 1.78 -0.59
C ASP A 102 14.73 1.58 -2.07
N GLY A 103 13.79 1.02 -2.87
CA GLY A 103 13.95 0.74 -4.28
C GLY A 103 14.68 -0.56 -4.63
N THR A 104 15.18 -1.32 -3.64
CA THR A 104 15.85 -2.62 -3.82
C THR A 104 14.88 -3.75 -3.51
N ASP A 105 14.90 -4.84 -4.29
CA ASP A 105 14.04 -6.00 -4.06
C ASP A 105 14.26 -6.58 -2.66
N ALA A 106 13.18 -6.80 -1.93
CA ALA A 106 13.21 -7.41 -0.59
C ALA A 106 13.41 -8.92 -0.69
N VAL A 107 14.30 -9.47 0.12
CA VAL A 107 14.65 -10.90 0.09
C VAL A 107 13.85 -11.70 1.12
N GLY A 108 13.57 -11.11 2.29
CA GLY A 108 12.86 -11.77 3.40
C GLY A 108 11.36 -11.61 3.40
N ALA A 109 10.78 -11.00 2.36
CA ALA A 109 9.34 -10.87 2.22
C ALA A 109 8.69 -12.18 1.76
N THR A 110 7.62 -12.58 2.44
CA THR A 110 6.73 -13.67 1.99
C THR A 110 5.42 -13.06 1.54
N VAL A 111 5.04 -13.30 0.29
CA VAL A 111 3.75 -12.88 -0.28
C VAL A 111 2.79 -14.05 -0.23
N SER A 112 1.56 -13.81 0.19
CA SER A 112 0.44 -14.76 0.10
C SER A 112 -0.80 -14.06 -0.44
N VAL A 113 -1.53 -14.73 -1.31
CA VAL A 113 -2.79 -14.24 -1.89
C VAL A 113 -3.90 -15.24 -1.58
N ASP A 114 -4.86 -14.83 -0.77
CA ASP A 114 -6.07 -15.62 -0.49
C ASP A 114 -7.19 -15.19 -1.45
N SER A 115 -7.48 -16.03 -2.43
CA SER A 115 -8.53 -15.80 -3.42
C SER A 115 -9.96 -15.88 -2.84
N THR A 116 -10.14 -16.42 -1.64
CA THR A 116 -11.45 -16.51 -0.97
C THR A 116 -11.82 -15.19 -0.32
N THR A 117 -10.87 -14.58 0.38
CA THR A 117 -11.04 -13.27 1.04
C THR A 117 -10.62 -12.11 0.17
N ASN A 118 -9.95 -12.39 -0.95
CA ASN A 118 -9.34 -11.41 -1.86
C ASN A 118 -8.30 -10.54 -1.14
N GLU A 119 -7.56 -11.15 -0.21
CA GLU A 119 -6.53 -10.49 0.60
C GLU A 119 -5.13 -10.85 0.10
N ILE A 120 -4.30 -9.82 -0.05
CA ILE A 120 -2.87 -9.93 -0.29
C ILE A 120 -2.15 -9.64 1.02
N THR A 121 -1.37 -10.60 1.51
CA THR A 121 -0.56 -10.44 2.71
C THR A 121 0.92 -10.43 2.33
N VAL A 122 1.66 -9.41 2.76
CA VAL A 122 3.12 -9.34 2.62
C VAL A 122 3.74 -9.35 4.01
N THR A 123 4.43 -10.43 4.34
CA THR A 123 4.96 -10.68 5.68
C THR A 123 6.47 -10.63 5.71
N PHE A 124 7.00 -9.79 6.59
CA PHE A 124 8.37 -9.85 7.07
C PHE A 124 8.36 -10.38 8.51
N ASN A 125 8.84 -11.59 8.72
CA ASN A 125 8.98 -12.15 10.07
C ASN A 125 9.99 -11.37 10.93
N ASP A 126 10.99 -10.79 10.27
CA ASP A 126 11.94 -9.85 10.84
C ASP A 126 12.47 -8.92 9.74
N ILE A 127 11.86 -7.75 9.60
CA ILE A 127 12.31 -6.80 8.58
C ILE A 127 13.71 -6.25 8.86
N LYS A 128 14.19 -6.30 10.10
CA LYS A 128 15.56 -5.88 10.45
C LYS A 128 16.63 -6.82 9.90
N ALA A 129 16.25 -8.04 9.49
CA ALA A 129 17.15 -8.97 8.79
C ALA A 129 17.43 -8.53 7.34
N GLU A 130 16.63 -7.63 6.78
CA GLU A 130 16.89 -6.99 5.48
C GLU A 130 18.09 -6.05 5.57
N ASN A 131 18.74 -5.84 4.42
CA ASN A 131 19.95 -5.03 4.38
C ASN A 131 19.64 -3.54 4.64
N LYS A 132 20.28 -2.98 5.68
CA LYS A 132 20.29 -1.54 5.98
C LYS A 132 18.92 -0.90 6.34
N ILE A 133 18.07 -1.61 7.07
CA ILE A 133 16.86 -0.98 7.59
C ILE A 133 17.20 0.14 8.57
N THR A 134 16.59 1.29 8.33
CA THR A 134 16.69 2.50 9.16
C THR A 134 15.29 3.08 9.40
N LYS A 135 15.19 4.03 10.31
CA LYS A 135 13.96 4.79 10.53
C LYS A 135 13.45 5.55 9.29
N SER A 136 14.30 5.76 8.29
CA SER A 136 13.96 6.44 7.03
C SER A 136 13.60 5.46 5.92
N SER A 137 13.75 4.14 6.14
CA SER A 137 13.45 3.14 5.13
C SER A 137 11.96 3.08 4.81
N ILE A 138 11.66 2.87 3.53
CA ILE A 138 10.31 2.76 3.00
C ILE A 138 10.16 1.39 2.31
N VAL A 139 9.16 0.64 2.73
CA VAL A 139 8.73 -0.56 2.02
C VAL A 139 7.71 -0.18 0.96
N THR A 140 7.91 -0.64 -0.26
CA THR A 140 7.00 -0.44 -1.38
C THR A 140 6.48 -1.79 -1.86
N VAL A 141 5.16 -1.92 -2.00
CA VAL A 141 4.50 -3.09 -2.60
C VAL A 141 3.75 -2.63 -3.84
N GLU A 142 4.02 -3.27 -4.98
CA GLU A 142 3.39 -2.93 -6.26
C GLU A 142 2.78 -4.18 -6.90
N TYR A 143 1.56 -4.04 -7.42
CA TYR A 143 0.88 -5.09 -8.15
C TYR A 143 -0.23 -4.52 -9.04
N ASN A 144 -0.72 -5.33 -9.97
CA ASN A 144 -1.90 -5.04 -10.77
C ASN A 144 -3.03 -6.01 -10.38
N ALA A 145 -4.26 -5.51 -10.28
CA ALA A 145 -5.46 -6.34 -10.14
C ALA A 145 -6.42 -6.03 -11.29
N VAL A 146 -7.09 -7.04 -11.83
CA VAL A 146 -8.02 -6.84 -12.96
C VAL A 146 -9.40 -6.47 -12.43
N LEU A 147 -9.97 -5.37 -12.94
CA LEU A 147 -11.35 -4.98 -12.66
C LEU A 147 -12.30 -5.92 -13.41
N ASN A 148 -13.01 -6.79 -12.68
CA ASN A 148 -13.82 -7.85 -13.27
C ASN A 148 -15.26 -7.41 -13.60
N SER A 149 -16.04 -8.29 -14.23
CA SER A 149 -17.40 -8.02 -14.69
C SER A 149 -18.43 -7.76 -13.57
N SER A 150 -18.08 -7.98 -12.30
CA SER A 150 -18.92 -7.64 -11.16
C SER A 150 -18.72 -6.21 -10.65
N ALA A 151 -17.91 -5.41 -11.34
CA ALA A 151 -17.68 -4.01 -11.00
C ALA A 151 -18.99 -3.22 -10.96
N VAL A 152 -19.11 -2.37 -9.93
CA VAL A 152 -20.29 -1.52 -9.76
C VAL A 152 -20.09 -0.24 -10.56
N ILE A 153 -20.97 -0.02 -11.53
CA ILE A 153 -20.95 1.19 -12.36
C ILE A 153 -21.45 2.39 -11.57
N GLY A 154 -20.76 3.51 -11.68
CA GLY A 154 -21.16 4.80 -11.12
C GLY A 154 -20.43 5.16 -9.81
N LEU A 155 -21.08 6.01 -8.99
CA LEU A 155 -20.43 6.76 -7.91
C LEU A 155 -19.97 5.94 -6.69
N ASN A 156 -20.40 4.68 -6.55
CA ASN A 156 -20.00 3.88 -5.41
C ASN A 156 -18.53 3.41 -5.51
N GLY A 157 -18.05 3.18 -6.73
CA GLY A 157 -16.70 2.69 -6.99
C GLY A 157 -16.37 1.34 -6.35
N GLN A 158 -15.15 0.91 -6.51
CA GLN A 158 -14.58 -0.32 -5.96
C GLN A 158 -13.47 0.03 -4.98
N GLU A 159 -13.61 -0.39 -3.72
CA GLU A 159 -12.60 -0.11 -2.70
C GLU A 159 -11.46 -1.12 -2.72
N ASN A 160 -10.28 -0.65 -2.41
CA ASN A 160 -9.13 -1.46 -2.07
C ASN A 160 -8.46 -0.84 -0.83
N LYS A 161 -8.28 -1.64 0.25
CA LYS A 161 -7.90 -1.16 1.59
C LYS A 161 -6.62 -1.84 2.05
N VAL A 162 -5.82 -1.11 2.81
CA VAL A 162 -4.60 -1.65 3.43
C VAL A 162 -4.47 -1.19 4.88
N TYR A 163 -3.90 -2.04 5.71
CA TYR A 163 -3.34 -1.68 7.01
C TYR A 163 -2.07 -2.49 7.27
N LEU A 164 -1.29 -2.05 8.25
CA LEU A 164 -0.14 -2.80 8.75
C LEU A 164 -0.43 -3.39 10.11
N THR A 165 0.08 -4.61 10.34
CA THR A 165 0.38 -5.09 11.69
C THR A 165 1.88 -5.13 11.91
N TYR A 166 2.32 -4.83 13.13
CA TYR A 166 3.74 -4.67 13.41
C TYR A 166 4.08 -4.95 14.88
N SER A 167 5.35 -5.23 15.14
CA SER A 167 5.86 -5.42 16.49
C SER A 167 5.75 -4.14 17.32
N ASN A 168 5.19 -4.25 18.51
CA ASN A 168 5.02 -3.12 19.45
C ASN A 168 5.66 -3.38 20.83
N ASN A 169 6.47 -4.41 20.95
CA ASN A 169 7.21 -4.73 22.19
C ASN A 169 8.73 -4.68 21.94
N PRO A 170 9.44 -3.59 22.27
CA PRO A 170 10.87 -3.49 22.11
C PRO A 170 11.65 -4.39 23.10
N ASN A 171 11.01 -4.85 24.18
CA ASN A 171 11.63 -5.73 25.17
C ASN A 171 11.51 -7.22 24.83
N TRP A 172 11.11 -7.56 23.60
CA TRP A 172 11.06 -8.94 23.15
C TRP A 172 12.47 -9.56 23.12
N THR A 173 12.64 -10.75 23.73
CA THR A 173 13.94 -11.41 23.96
C THR A 173 14.05 -12.80 23.33
N GLY A 174 13.13 -13.15 22.42
CA GLY A 174 13.17 -14.42 21.69
C GLY A 174 14.45 -14.59 20.88
N THR A 175 14.88 -15.82 20.69
CA THR A 175 16.14 -16.21 20.03
C THR A 175 15.90 -17.11 18.81
N GLY A 176 16.92 -17.23 17.98
CA GLY A 176 16.91 -18.15 16.83
C GLY A 176 15.82 -17.80 15.80
N THR A 177 15.00 -18.78 15.46
CA THR A 177 13.90 -18.64 14.47
C THR A 177 12.60 -18.07 15.05
N GLU A 178 12.54 -17.80 16.36
CA GLU A 178 11.37 -17.16 16.96
C GLU A 178 11.13 -15.78 16.37
N THR A 179 9.86 -15.41 16.19
CA THR A 179 9.44 -14.11 15.70
C THR A 179 8.64 -13.38 16.76
N PRO A 180 8.78 -12.04 16.87
CA PRO A 180 7.95 -11.26 17.77
C PRO A 180 6.49 -11.25 17.34
N ASP A 181 5.59 -10.96 18.28
CA ASP A 181 4.20 -10.67 18.00
C ASP A 181 4.07 -9.37 17.19
N ASP A 182 3.03 -9.28 16.37
CA ASP A 182 2.64 -8.11 15.57
C ASP A 182 1.32 -7.49 16.06
N LYS A 183 1.26 -7.14 17.35
CA LYS A 183 0.03 -6.61 17.99
C LYS A 183 -0.24 -5.12 17.70
N GLY A 184 0.74 -4.39 17.18
CA GLY A 184 0.54 -3.05 16.69
C GLY A 184 -0.28 -3.09 15.41
N LYS A 185 -1.20 -2.14 15.22
CA LYS A 185 -1.99 -1.98 14.00
C LYS A 185 -2.07 -0.51 13.62
N THR A 186 -1.91 -0.19 12.33
CA THR A 186 -2.16 1.15 11.80
C THR A 186 -3.65 1.38 11.55
N PRO A 187 -4.10 2.64 11.40
CA PRO A 187 -5.34 2.91 10.70
C PRO A 187 -5.34 2.28 9.30
N GLU A 188 -6.53 2.05 8.76
CA GLU A 188 -6.70 1.63 7.37
C GLU A 188 -6.54 2.84 6.44
N ASP A 189 -5.84 2.63 5.31
CA ASP A 189 -5.85 3.53 4.17
C ASP A 189 -6.54 2.85 2.98
N LYS A 190 -7.17 3.61 2.09
CA LYS A 190 -7.94 3.08 0.99
C LYS A 190 -7.86 3.94 -0.25
N VAL A 191 -8.05 3.28 -1.38
CA VAL A 191 -8.28 3.91 -2.68
C VAL A 191 -9.60 3.43 -3.26
N ILE A 192 -10.16 4.19 -4.20
CA ILE A 192 -11.42 3.87 -4.87
C ILE A 192 -11.20 3.91 -6.38
N VAL A 193 -11.60 2.85 -7.06
CA VAL A 193 -11.62 2.78 -8.52
C VAL A 193 -13.05 2.90 -9.00
N PHE A 194 -13.30 3.87 -9.86
CA PHE A 194 -14.60 4.07 -10.50
C PHE A 194 -14.62 3.40 -11.88
N THR A 195 -15.81 2.98 -12.28
CA THR A 195 -16.10 2.61 -13.67
C THR A 195 -17.44 3.21 -14.05
N TYR A 196 -17.53 3.69 -15.27
CA TYR A 196 -18.71 4.37 -15.80
C TYR A 196 -19.22 3.62 -17.02
N GLU A 197 -20.54 3.58 -17.18
CA GLU A 197 -21.16 3.15 -18.41
C GLU A 197 -21.08 4.32 -19.41
N LEU A 198 -20.58 4.03 -20.62
CA LEU A 198 -20.57 5.02 -21.68
C LEU A 198 -22.00 5.20 -22.21
N ASP A 199 -22.58 6.35 -21.98
CA ASP A 199 -23.70 6.79 -22.81
C ASP A 199 -23.13 7.15 -24.19
N THR A 200 -23.80 6.72 -25.26
CA THR A 200 -23.35 6.79 -26.67
C THR A 200 -23.01 8.19 -27.20
N THR A 201 -23.12 9.20 -26.36
CA THR A 201 -22.81 10.61 -26.68
C THR A 201 -21.49 11.10 -26.09
N LYS A 202 -20.76 10.30 -25.27
CA LYS A 202 -19.46 10.68 -24.69
C LYS A 202 -18.34 9.79 -25.20
N VAL A 203 -17.38 10.40 -25.85
CA VAL A 203 -16.15 9.76 -26.31
C VAL A 203 -15.13 9.82 -25.18
N ASP A 204 -15.18 8.85 -24.26
CA ASP A 204 -14.13 8.61 -23.27
C ASP A 204 -13.33 7.35 -23.63
N GLY A 205 -12.14 7.17 -23.04
CA GLY A 205 -11.20 6.12 -23.39
C GLY A 205 -11.66 4.66 -23.25
N CYS A 206 -12.92 4.41 -22.85
CA CYS A 206 -13.57 3.09 -22.86
C CYS A 206 -14.28 2.75 -24.18
N LEU A 207 -13.83 3.26 -25.30
CA LEU A 207 -14.46 3.17 -26.62
C LEU A 207 -14.64 1.78 -27.22
N LEU A 208 -14.42 0.70 -26.50
CA LEU A 208 -14.41 -0.65 -27.09
C LEU A 208 -15.67 -1.48 -26.86
N TYR A 209 -16.71 -0.96 -26.22
CA TYR A 209 -17.97 -1.66 -26.11
C TYR A 209 -19.10 -0.89 -26.80
N THR A 210 -19.24 -1.10 -28.09
CA THR A 210 -20.52 -0.86 -28.75
C THR A 210 -21.44 -1.98 -28.30
N SER A 211 -22.49 -1.61 -27.56
CA SER A 211 -23.60 -2.52 -27.31
C SER A 211 -24.15 -2.97 -28.65
N PRO A 212 -24.30 -4.26 -28.94
CA PRO A 212 -25.00 -4.70 -30.13
C PRO A 212 -26.47 -4.27 -30.02
N SER A 213 -26.91 -3.52 -30.98
CA SER A 213 -28.31 -3.17 -31.19
C SER A 213 -29.17 -4.41 -31.45
#